data_4f200aff4a30eccaa606dd783cbaadb0
#
_entry.id   4f200aff4a30eccaa606dd783cbaadb0
#
_cell.length_a   1.000
_cell.length_b   1.000
_cell.length_c   1.000
_cell.angle_alpha   90.00
_cell.angle_beta   90.00
_cell.angle_gamma   90.00
#
_symmetry.space_group_name_H-M   'P 1'
#
loop_
_entity.id
_entity.type
_entity.pdbx_description
1 polymer ?
#
loop_
_entity_poly.entity_id
_entity_poly.type
_entity_poly.pdbx_seq_one_letter_code
_entity_poly.pdbx_strand_id
1 'polypeptide(L)'
;MLKVTYGESSILLCSDIIGRAQHYFLENLPAQELKADLIKLPHHAITPTVPAFLDAVAPEAAVATNRQKDLDGKSINQLKSRDLPTFFSGDGTVYAVTDGTDWYLWQTEGTF
;
A
#
# COMPACT_ATOMS: atom_id res chain seq x y z
N MET A 1 -5.94 9.54 5.64
CA MET A 1 -5.16 9.19 4.44
C MET A 1 -4.27 10.36 4.07
N LEU A 2 -3.05 10.09 3.67
CA LEU A 2 -2.06 11.13 3.33
C LEU A 2 -1.29 10.70 2.08
N LYS A 3 -1.21 11.58 1.10
CA LYS A 3 -0.34 11.38 -0.06
C LYS A 3 0.88 12.27 0.06
N VAL A 4 2.06 11.68 -0.07
CA VAL A 4 3.33 12.40 -0.05
C VAL A 4 3.95 12.31 -1.43
N THR A 5 4.35 13.43 -1.97
CA THR A 5 4.97 13.53 -3.29
C THR A 5 6.34 14.21 -3.19
N TYR A 6 7.32 13.63 -3.85
CA TYR A 6 8.65 14.21 -3.99
C TYR A 6 9.11 14.06 -5.44
N GLY A 7 9.21 15.17 -6.16
CA GLY A 7 9.47 15.13 -7.60
C GLY A 7 8.38 14.38 -8.33
N GLU A 8 8.75 13.31 -9.03
CA GLU A 8 7.84 12.43 -9.75
C GLU A 8 7.39 11.22 -8.92
N SER A 9 7.94 11.06 -7.70
CA SER A 9 7.66 9.92 -6.82
C SER A 9 6.53 10.24 -5.87
N SER A 10 5.72 9.24 -5.55
CA SER A 10 4.61 9.39 -4.61
C SER A 10 4.35 8.14 -3.78
N ILE A 11 3.86 8.36 -2.57
CA ILE A 11 3.38 7.30 -1.69
C ILE A 11 2.03 7.69 -1.11
N LEU A 12 1.12 6.74 -1.05
CA LEU A 12 -0.18 6.89 -0.40
C LEU A 12 -0.17 6.15 0.93
N LEU A 13 -0.32 6.89 2.01
CA LEU A 13 -0.39 6.36 3.37
C LEU A 13 -1.86 6.28 3.77
N CYS A 14 -2.41 5.07 3.78
CA CYS A 14 -3.85 4.87 3.91
C CYS A 14 -4.35 4.82 5.36
N SER A 15 -3.45 4.77 6.37
CA SER A 15 -3.87 4.64 7.76
C SER A 15 -4.80 3.43 7.95
N ASP A 16 -5.85 3.57 8.74
CA ASP A 16 -6.79 2.48 9.03
C ASP A 16 -8.12 2.64 8.29
N ILE A 17 -8.13 3.28 7.13
CA ILE A 17 -9.38 3.46 6.38
C ILE A 17 -9.98 2.12 5.97
N ILE A 18 -11.25 1.93 6.29
CA ILE A 18 -12.01 0.74 5.92
C ILE A 18 -12.74 0.95 4.59
N GLY A 19 -13.42 -0.10 4.11
CA GLY A 19 -14.07 -0.07 2.79
C GLY A 19 -14.99 1.13 2.56
N ARG A 20 -15.74 1.56 3.57
CA ARG A 20 -16.61 2.74 3.47
C ARG A 20 -15.83 4.01 3.12
N ALA A 21 -14.71 4.24 3.80
CA ALA A 21 -13.87 5.40 3.52
C ALA A 21 -13.19 5.28 2.15
N GLN A 22 -12.77 4.09 1.76
CA GLN A 22 -12.18 3.85 0.45
C GLN A 22 -13.18 4.19 -0.67
N HIS A 23 -14.43 3.76 -0.54
CA HIS A 23 -15.50 4.13 -1.48
C HIS A 23 -15.75 5.63 -1.50
N TYR A 24 -15.74 6.27 -0.35
CA TYR A 24 -15.92 7.72 -0.26
C TYR A 24 -14.84 8.46 -1.07
N PHE A 25 -13.58 8.07 -0.92
CA PHE A 25 -12.50 8.70 -1.68
C PHE A 25 -12.59 8.44 -3.17
N LEU A 26 -13.02 7.22 -3.57
CA LEU A 26 -13.25 6.91 -4.97
C LEU A 26 -14.31 7.82 -5.61
N GLU A 27 -15.37 8.13 -4.86
CA GLU A 27 -16.49 8.95 -5.35
C GLU A 27 -16.19 10.43 -5.35
N ASN A 28 -15.31 10.90 -4.46
CA ASN A 28 -15.15 12.33 -4.17
C ASN A 28 -13.81 12.92 -4.58
N LEU A 29 -12.81 12.09 -4.92
CA LEU A 29 -11.49 12.58 -5.34
C LEU A 29 -11.24 12.25 -6.80
N PRO A 30 -10.57 13.17 -7.54
CA PRO A 30 -10.06 12.85 -8.87
C PRO A 30 -9.09 11.66 -8.81
N ALA A 31 -9.06 10.85 -9.87
CA ALA A 31 -8.20 9.66 -9.92
C ALA A 31 -6.71 9.99 -9.67
N GLN A 32 -6.22 11.10 -10.18
CA GLN A 32 -4.82 11.51 -10.00
C GLN A 32 -4.47 11.82 -8.54
N GLU A 33 -5.43 12.14 -7.69
CA GLU A 33 -5.20 12.35 -6.26
C GLU A 33 -4.99 11.05 -5.51
N LEU A 34 -5.46 9.93 -6.06
CA LEU A 34 -5.31 8.60 -5.48
C LEU A 34 -4.09 7.88 -6.04
N LYS A 35 -3.70 8.16 -7.28
CA LYS A 35 -2.59 7.47 -7.93
C LYS A 35 -1.29 7.68 -7.17
N ALA A 36 -0.57 6.59 -6.89
CA ALA A 36 0.73 6.64 -6.22
C ALA A 36 1.59 5.44 -6.60
N ASP A 37 2.90 5.62 -6.57
CA ASP A 37 3.85 4.55 -6.90
C ASP A 37 3.91 3.50 -5.81
N LEU A 38 3.75 3.91 -4.57
CA LEU A 38 3.86 3.05 -3.40
C LEU A 38 2.62 3.26 -2.53
N ILE A 39 2.09 2.18 -1.98
CA ILE A 39 0.95 2.24 -1.07
C ILE A 39 1.28 1.55 0.26
N LYS A 40 1.00 2.24 1.36
CA LYS A 40 0.84 1.57 2.66
C LYS A 40 -0.61 1.11 2.72
N LEU A 41 -0.82 -0.20 2.72
CA LEU A 41 -2.15 -0.79 2.63
C LEU A 41 -3.05 -0.36 3.79
N PRO A 42 -4.36 -0.15 3.52
CA PRO A 42 -5.30 0.27 4.55
C PRO A 42 -5.42 -0.79 5.65
N HIS A 43 -5.58 -0.32 6.88
CA HIS A 43 -5.99 -1.12 8.03
C HIS A 43 -5.15 -2.40 8.20
N HIS A 44 -3.81 -2.27 8.07
CA HIS A 44 -2.85 -3.37 8.25
C HIS A 44 -3.08 -4.58 7.31
N ALA A 45 -3.80 -4.37 6.21
CA ALA A 45 -4.20 -5.43 5.28
C ALA A 45 -4.99 -6.58 5.95
N ILE A 46 -5.65 -6.30 7.08
CA ILE A 46 -6.48 -7.28 7.78
C ILE A 46 -7.60 -7.79 6.87
N THR A 47 -8.18 -6.89 6.08
CA THR A 47 -9.13 -7.23 5.02
C THR A 47 -8.58 -6.77 3.67
N PRO A 48 -9.02 -7.40 2.56
CA PRO A 48 -8.62 -6.92 1.25
C PRO A 48 -9.00 -5.44 1.05
N THR A 49 -8.14 -4.72 0.37
CA THR A 49 -8.46 -3.37 -0.09
C THR A 49 -9.61 -3.43 -1.09
N VAL A 50 -10.48 -2.43 -1.10
CA VAL A 50 -11.53 -2.34 -2.13
C VAL A 50 -10.85 -2.40 -3.51
N PRO A 51 -11.21 -3.35 -4.39
CA PRO A 51 -10.49 -3.54 -5.64
C PRO A 51 -10.43 -2.28 -6.50
N ALA A 52 -11.52 -1.54 -6.61
CA ALA A 52 -11.55 -0.30 -7.38
C ALA A 52 -10.63 0.78 -6.79
N PHE A 53 -10.48 0.81 -5.46
CA PHE A 53 -9.55 1.73 -4.81
C PHE A 53 -8.10 1.37 -5.16
N LEU A 54 -7.75 0.09 -5.09
CA LEU A 54 -6.41 -0.38 -5.44
C LEU A 54 -6.11 -0.14 -6.92
N ASP A 55 -7.13 -0.32 -7.80
CA ASP A 55 -7.00 0.00 -9.23
C ASP A 55 -6.74 1.50 -9.46
N ALA A 56 -7.40 2.36 -8.69
CA ALA A 56 -7.23 3.81 -8.81
C ALA A 56 -5.84 4.25 -8.36
N VAL A 57 -5.32 3.66 -7.30
CA VAL A 57 -3.95 3.95 -6.83
C VAL A 57 -2.91 3.41 -7.81
N ALA A 58 -3.16 2.23 -8.38
CA ALA A 58 -2.28 1.56 -9.33
C ALA A 58 -0.81 1.52 -8.86
N PRO A 59 -0.51 1.05 -7.64
CA PRO A 59 0.84 1.10 -7.10
C PRO A 59 1.76 0.06 -7.75
N GLU A 60 3.04 0.36 -7.75
CA GLU A 60 4.09 -0.57 -8.20
C GLU A 60 4.55 -1.51 -7.08
N ALA A 61 4.36 -1.09 -5.83
CA ALA A 61 4.69 -1.89 -4.64
C ALA A 61 3.81 -1.48 -3.47
N ALA A 62 3.70 -2.37 -2.50
CA ALA A 62 2.90 -2.16 -1.31
C ALA A 62 3.66 -2.49 -0.04
N VAL A 63 3.27 -1.84 1.05
CA VAL A 63 3.70 -2.18 2.40
C VAL A 63 2.46 -2.51 3.22
N ALA A 64 2.46 -3.70 3.82
CA ALA A 64 1.47 -4.08 4.83
C ALA A 64 2.12 -3.96 6.21
N THR A 65 1.52 -3.17 7.08
CA THR A 65 2.02 -3.03 8.46
C THR A 65 1.51 -4.18 9.32
N ASN A 66 1.99 -5.37 8.99
CA ASN A 66 1.58 -6.63 9.59
C ASN A 66 2.64 -7.70 9.28
N ARG A 67 2.52 -8.86 9.88
CA ARG A 67 3.29 -10.05 9.48
C ARG A 67 2.54 -10.79 8.38
N GLN A 68 3.27 -11.32 7.42
CA GLN A 68 2.65 -12.05 6.31
C GLN A 68 1.75 -13.20 6.81
N LYS A 69 2.21 -13.92 7.82
CA LYS A 69 1.46 -15.07 8.37
C LYS A 69 0.13 -14.69 9.04
N ASP A 70 -0.06 -13.42 9.40
CA ASP A 70 -1.25 -12.95 10.08
C ASP A 70 -2.30 -12.38 9.12
N LEU A 71 -1.99 -12.26 7.83
CA LEU A 71 -2.98 -11.88 6.83
C LEU A 71 -3.90 -13.06 6.52
N ASP A 72 -5.18 -12.75 6.28
CA ASP A 72 -6.08 -13.81 5.82
C ASP A 72 -5.80 -14.19 4.35
N GLY A 73 -6.36 -15.34 3.95
CA GLY A 73 -6.13 -15.86 2.60
C GLY A 73 -6.66 -14.93 1.50
N LYS A 74 -7.70 -14.17 1.77
CA LYS A 74 -8.29 -13.25 0.78
C LYS A 74 -7.35 -12.08 0.50
N SER A 75 -6.75 -11.50 1.57
CA SER A 75 -5.77 -10.43 1.41
C SER A 75 -4.53 -10.91 0.66
N ILE A 76 -4.00 -12.06 1.01
CA ILE A 76 -2.85 -12.66 0.32
C ILE A 76 -3.18 -12.93 -1.15
N ASN A 77 -4.35 -13.51 -1.43
CA ASN A 77 -4.76 -13.81 -2.80
C ASN A 77 -4.93 -12.53 -3.65
N GLN A 78 -5.44 -11.46 -3.06
CA GLN A 78 -5.54 -10.19 -3.76
C GLN A 78 -4.17 -9.68 -4.21
N LEU A 79 -3.19 -9.71 -3.33
CA LEU A 79 -1.83 -9.24 -3.63
C LEU A 79 -1.17 -10.10 -4.70
N LYS A 80 -1.30 -11.42 -4.57
CA LYS A 80 -0.73 -12.38 -5.53
C LYS A 80 -1.38 -12.28 -6.91
N SER A 81 -2.70 -12.17 -6.97
CA SER A 81 -3.41 -12.11 -8.25
C SER A 81 -3.10 -10.85 -9.03
N ARG A 82 -2.65 -9.81 -8.36
CA ARG A 82 -2.24 -8.55 -8.98
C ARG A 82 -0.74 -8.46 -9.26
N ASP A 83 0.01 -9.50 -8.92
CA ASP A 83 1.48 -9.49 -8.99
C ASP A 83 2.08 -8.25 -8.31
N LEU A 84 1.48 -7.83 -7.19
CA LEU A 84 1.89 -6.64 -6.47
C LEU A 84 2.98 -6.99 -5.44
N PRO A 85 4.24 -6.58 -5.67
CA PRO A 85 5.29 -6.79 -4.69
C PRO A 85 4.90 -6.15 -3.36
N THR A 86 4.92 -6.93 -2.29
CA THR A 86 4.46 -6.48 -0.97
C THR A 86 5.49 -6.81 0.09
N PHE A 87 5.83 -5.80 0.89
CA PHE A 87 6.68 -5.92 2.06
C PHE A 87 5.83 -5.93 3.32
N PHE A 88 6.17 -6.79 4.27
CA PHE A 88 5.42 -6.94 5.52
C PHE A 88 6.28 -6.42 6.67
N SER A 89 5.94 -5.27 7.23
CA SER A 89 6.78 -4.59 8.23
C SER A 89 6.87 -5.35 9.55
N GLY A 90 5.94 -6.26 9.83
CA GLY A 90 6.03 -7.15 10.98
C GLY A 90 7.10 -8.23 10.85
N ASP A 91 7.60 -8.48 9.65
CA ASP A 91 8.64 -9.46 9.36
C ASP A 91 10.04 -8.83 9.25
N GLY A 92 10.15 -7.55 9.47
CA GLY A 92 11.40 -6.79 9.44
C GLY A 92 11.16 -5.35 9.07
N THR A 93 12.07 -4.45 9.45
CA THR A 93 11.94 -3.04 9.11
C THR A 93 12.02 -2.84 7.60
N VAL A 94 11.03 -2.15 7.06
CA VAL A 94 10.97 -1.81 5.64
C VAL A 94 11.49 -0.39 5.45
N TYR A 95 12.43 -0.24 4.56
CA TYR A 95 12.97 1.05 4.15
C TYR A 95 12.52 1.36 2.72
N ALA A 96 12.03 2.56 2.52
CA ALA A 96 11.66 3.05 1.20
C ALA A 96 12.26 4.44 1.01
N VAL A 97 13.08 4.58 -0.01
CA VAL A 97 13.79 5.82 -0.30
C VAL A 97 13.56 6.18 -1.76
N THR A 98 13.39 7.46 -2.04
CA THR A 98 13.27 7.94 -3.41
C THR A 98 14.24 9.07 -3.68
N ASP A 99 14.74 9.13 -4.91
CA ASP A 99 15.55 10.22 -5.42
C ASP A 99 14.70 11.30 -6.14
N GLY A 100 13.38 11.15 -6.11
CA GLY A 100 12.44 12.03 -6.80
C GLY A 100 11.97 11.48 -8.14
N THR A 101 12.51 10.37 -8.59
CA THR A 101 12.13 9.68 -9.82
C THR A 101 11.82 8.21 -9.54
N ASP A 102 12.75 7.51 -8.90
CA ASP A 102 12.64 6.08 -8.61
C ASP A 102 12.53 5.83 -7.11
N TRP A 103 11.90 4.71 -6.77
CA TRP A 103 11.84 4.18 -5.42
C TRP A 103 12.81 3.03 -5.24
N TYR A 104 13.46 2.99 -4.08
CA TYR A 104 14.36 1.91 -3.66
C TYR A 104 13.83 1.34 -2.35
N LEU A 105 13.43 0.07 -2.36
CA LEU A 105 12.87 -0.60 -1.20
C LEU A 105 13.75 -1.78 -0.79
N TRP A 106 13.96 -1.90 0.52
CA TRP A 106 14.60 -3.08 1.09
C TRP A 106 14.06 -3.34 2.49
N GLN A 107 14.34 -4.52 2.99
CA GLN A 107 13.85 -4.95 4.28
C GLN A 107 14.98 -5.62 5.06
N THR A 108 15.11 -5.30 6.34
CA THR A 108 16.03 -6.00 7.23
C THR A 108 15.45 -7.36 7.59
N GLU A 109 16.30 -8.34 7.89
CA GLU A 109 15.84 -9.57 8.52
C GLU A 109 15.31 -9.23 9.91
N GLY A 110 14.02 -9.52 10.11
CA GLY A 110 13.37 -9.06 11.32
C GLY A 110 13.35 -10.10 12.41
N THR A 111 13.93 -9.73 13.51
CA THR A 111 13.54 -10.29 14.79
C THR A 111 13.30 -9.12 15.73
N PHE A 112 12.10 -8.96 16.12
CA PHE A 112 11.73 -8.03 17.16
C PHE A 112 11.32 -8.79 18.39
#